data_090f38c689da912086e566920e46eaf2
#
_entry.id   090f38c689da912086e566920e46eaf2
#
_cell.length_a   1.000
_cell.length_b   1.000
_cell.length_c   1.000
_cell.angle_alpha   90.00
_cell.angle_beta   90.00
_cell.angle_gamma   90.00
#
_symmetry.space_group_name_H-M   'P 1'
#
loop_
_entity.id
_entity.type
_entity.pdbx_description
1 polymer ?
#
loop_
_entity_poly.entity_id
_entity_poly.type
_entity_poly.pdbx_seq_one_letter_code
_entity_poly.pdbx_strand_id
1 'polypeptide(L)'
;RPEAPADWIEEEFGAVPFFDERLKQRLFTLAADFFAQPSELVPQASNGSVAKIKAAYRFFKNPNVEMPTLLRPHIESTVDRLRSEPVILAVQDTTTLNYTAHPPQGVGPINTSQDKAVGLLLHDTMAFTPGGTPLGLLHVQCWARDPEETGKRYRRKDLPIEEKESLKWLVSYRAVADIQKLCPDTMLVSVGDREADIYELFSEALQDPRNPRLLVRAERSRQRKVGQEGLWKRMGGEPLAGTILVKVPRRGSRPARTARLDVRYAQVELTPPKDSPLAPVGVWAVYAREVGYSTNVKEPIDWMLLTTVQVDSFKEACERLTWYSRRWGIEVYHRTVKSGCRIQDRRLDDANSL
;
A
#
# COMPACT_ATOMS: atom_id res chain seq x y z
N ARG A 1 30.16 -7.55 -14.90
CA ARG A 1 28.81 -8.17 -14.82
C ARG A 1 28.66 -8.64 -13.40
N PRO A 2 27.66 -8.22 -12.63
CA PRO A 2 27.29 -8.96 -11.44
C PRO A 2 26.90 -10.36 -11.89
N GLU A 3 27.46 -11.37 -11.27
CA GLU A 3 27.06 -12.76 -11.48
C GLU A 3 25.54 -12.84 -11.30
N ALA A 4 24.87 -13.47 -12.26
CA ALA A 4 23.44 -13.60 -12.23
C ALA A 4 23.08 -14.42 -10.98
N PRO A 5 22.22 -13.93 -10.13
CA PRO A 5 21.90 -14.59 -8.89
C PRO A 5 20.99 -15.79 -9.17
N ALA A 6 21.59 -16.96 -9.33
CA ALA A 6 20.81 -18.19 -9.19
C ALA A 6 20.17 -18.25 -7.80
N ASP A 7 20.85 -17.73 -6.80
CA ASP A 7 20.48 -17.78 -5.39
C ASP A 7 19.20 -17.00 -5.07
N TRP A 8 18.98 -15.80 -5.62
CA TRP A 8 17.79 -15.01 -5.30
C TRP A 8 16.48 -15.63 -5.85
N ILE A 9 16.54 -16.31 -7.01
CA ILE A 9 15.35 -16.97 -7.60
C ILE A 9 14.93 -18.14 -6.71
N GLU A 10 15.88 -18.92 -6.22
CA GLU A 10 15.61 -20.00 -5.29
C GLU A 10 15.12 -19.47 -3.95
N GLU A 11 15.71 -18.37 -3.44
CA GLU A 11 15.28 -17.71 -2.21
C GLU A 11 13.82 -17.21 -2.29
N GLU A 12 13.46 -16.54 -3.40
CA GLU A 12 12.14 -15.91 -3.54
C GLU A 12 11.05 -16.86 -4.05
N PHE A 13 11.41 -17.90 -4.82
CA PHE A 13 10.43 -18.75 -5.51
C PHE A 13 10.67 -20.26 -5.31
N GLY A 14 11.74 -20.67 -4.64
CA GLY A 14 12.09 -22.07 -4.48
C GLY A 14 11.05 -22.91 -3.77
N ALA A 15 10.30 -22.31 -2.83
CA ALA A 15 9.21 -22.94 -2.08
C ALA A 15 7.84 -22.87 -2.79
N VAL A 16 7.78 -22.44 -4.08
CA VAL A 16 6.52 -22.42 -4.82
C VAL A 16 5.88 -23.82 -4.84
N PRO A 17 4.57 -23.96 -4.47
CA PRO A 17 3.94 -25.26 -4.30
C PRO A 17 3.44 -25.86 -5.63
N PHE A 18 4.29 -25.88 -6.64
CA PHE A 18 3.98 -26.56 -7.90
C PHE A 18 4.34 -28.03 -7.81
N PHE A 19 3.38 -28.90 -8.08
CA PHE A 19 3.61 -30.35 -8.18
C PHE A 19 4.40 -30.77 -9.44
N ASP A 20 4.32 -29.94 -10.51
CA ASP A 20 5.05 -30.17 -11.76
C ASP A 20 6.37 -29.36 -11.73
N GLU A 21 7.48 -30.08 -11.63
CA GLU A 21 8.83 -29.50 -11.65
C GLU A 21 9.10 -28.69 -12.94
N ARG A 22 8.49 -29.05 -14.06
CA ARG A 22 8.61 -28.28 -15.31
C ARG A 22 7.99 -26.88 -15.17
N LEU A 23 6.92 -26.76 -14.39
CA LEU A 23 6.26 -25.48 -14.12
C LEU A 23 7.15 -24.60 -13.23
N LYS A 24 7.79 -25.19 -12.20
CA LYS A 24 8.77 -24.50 -11.37
C LYS A 24 9.96 -24.00 -12.19
N GLN A 25 10.56 -24.87 -13.00
CA GLN A 25 11.68 -24.51 -13.87
C GLN A 25 11.29 -23.40 -14.89
N ARG A 26 10.03 -23.40 -15.32
CA ARG A 26 9.49 -22.35 -16.19
C ARG A 26 9.42 -21.01 -15.46
N LEU A 27 8.94 -21.02 -14.21
CA LEU A 27 8.92 -19.82 -13.36
C LEU A 27 10.33 -19.23 -13.20
N PHE A 28 11.30 -20.09 -12.88
CA PHE A 28 12.71 -19.66 -12.72
C PHE A 28 13.29 -19.05 -13.99
N THR A 29 13.01 -19.66 -15.15
CA THR A 29 13.43 -19.14 -16.44
C THR A 29 12.80 -17.76 -16.71
N LEU A 30 11.51 -17.59 -16.44
CA LEU A 30 10.81 -16.31 -16.61
C LEU A 30 11.34 -15.25 -15.64
N ALA A 31 11.56 -15.60 -14.38
CA ALA A 31 12.12 -14.70 -13.39
C ALA A 31 13.52 -14.20 -13.81
N ALA A 32 14.38 -15.10 -14.28
CA ALA A 32 15.71 -14.75 -14.79
C ALA A 32 15.65 -13.86 -16.05
N ASP A 33 14.79 -14.22 -17.02
CA ASP A 33 14.62 -13.46 -18.26
C ASP A 33 14.11 -12.03 -17.98
N PHE A 34 13.11 -11.86 -17.10
CA PHE A 34 12.60 -10.54 -16.71
C PHE A 34 13.54 -9.75 -15.80
N PHE A 35 14.30 -10.41 -14.94
CA PHE A 35 15.33 -9.74 -14.16
C PHE A 35 16.44 -9.16 -15.04
N ALA A 36 16.85 -9.90 -16.05
CA ALA A 36 17.85 -9.44 -17.01
C ALA A 36 17.33 -8.29 -17.90
N GLN A 37 16.03 -8.27 -18.19
CA GLN A 37 15.39 -7.32 -19.10
C GLN A 37 14.01 -6.87 -18.55
N PRO A 38 13.96 -6.11 -17.44
CA PRO A 38 12.72 -5.83 -16.72
C PRO A 38 11.72 -4.97 -17.50
N SER A 39 12.19 -4.12 -18.41
CA SER A 39 11.34 -3.26 -19.25
C SER A 39 10.84 -3.94 -20.54
N GLU A 40 11.28 -5.15 -20.82
CA GLU A 40 10.95 -5.83 -22.07
C GLU A 40 9.67 -6.67 -21.95
N LEU A 41 8.95 -6.78 -23.08
CA LEU A 41 7.82 -7.69 -23.20
C LEU A 41 8.31 -9.15 -23.33
N VAL A 42 7.39 -10.12 -23.17
CA VAL A 42 7.72 -11.56 -23.21
C VAL A 42 8.58 -11.95 -24.42
N PRO A 43 8.29 -11.50 -25.67
CA PRO A 43 9.11 -11.87 -26.82
C PRO A 43 10.55 -11.38 -26.71
N GLN A 44 10.75 -10.14 -26.30
CA GLN A 44 12.07 -9.51 -26.19
C GLN A 44 12.85 -10.08 -24.99
N ALA A 45 12.20 -10.19 -23.82
CA ALA A 45 12.78 -10.80 -22.63
C ALA A 45 13.23 -12.25 -22.87
N SER A 46 12.53 -12.96 -23.75
CA SER A 46 12.88 -14.33 -24.18
C SER A 46 13.95 -14.36 -25.30
N ASN A 47 14.59 -13.22 -25.61
CA ASN A 47 15.58 -13.08 -26.69
C ASN A 47 15.09 -13.62 -28.05
N GLY A 48 13.79 -13.46 -28.35
CA GLY A 48 13.17 -13.92 -29.60
C GLY A 48 13.05 -15.45 -29.74
N SER A 49 13.37 -16.22 -28.71
CA SER A 49 13.22 -17.69 -28.74
C SER A 49 11.76 -18.10 -28.78
N VAL A 50 11.31 -18.64 -29.92
CA VAL A 50 9.91 -19.09 -30.11
C VAL A 50 9.51 -20.13 -29.06
N ALA A 51 10.42 -21.00 -28.67
CA ALA A 51 10.17 -22.02 -27.65
C ALA A 51 9.92 -21.38 -26.26
N LYS A 52 10.77 -20.43 -25.84
CA LYS A 52 10.61 -19.68 -24.59
C LYS A 52 9.31 -18.85 -24.60
N ILE A 53 9.04 -18.14 -25.69
CA ILE A 53 7.82 -17.31 -25.85
C ILE A 53 6.55 -18.17 -25.68
N LYS A 54 6.45 -19.28 -26.45
CA LYS A 54 5.31 -20.20 -26.32
C LYS A 54 5.15 -20.76 -24.91
N ALA A 55 6.27 -21.07 -24.29
CA ALA A 55 6.27 -21.62 -22.93
C ALA A 55 5.87 -20.58 -21.89
N ALA A 56 6.25 -19.30 -22.05
CA ALA A 56 5.81 -18.20 -21.20
C ALA A 56 4.28 -18.00 -21.27
N TYR A 57 3.73 -17.89 -22.47
CA TYR A 57 2.27 -17.75 -22.62
C TYR A 57 1.49 -18.97 -22.09
N ARG A 58 2.01 -20.19 -22.24
CA ARG A 58 1.42 -21.39 -21.63
C ARG A 58 1.50 -21.36 -20.10
N PHE A 59 2.55 -20.79 -19.55
CA PHE A 59 2.69 -20.62 -18.10
C PHE A 59 1.61 -19.70 -17.58
N PHE A 60 1.44 -18.50 -18.12
CA PHE A 60 0.43 -17.54 -17.70
C PHE A 60 -1.03 -18.02 -17.91
N LYS A 61 -1.28 -18.91 -18.87
CA LYS A 61 -2.58 -19.53 -19.09
C LYS A 61 -2.82 -20.81 -18.29
N ASN A 62 -1.86 -21.26 -17.51
CA ASN A 62 -2.00 -22.49 -16.75
C ASN A 62 -2.89 -22.24 -15.52
N PRO A 63 -3.98 -23.00 -15.34
CA PRO A 63 -4.90 -22.82 -14.21
C PRO A 63 -4.27 -23.06 -12.83
N ASN A 64 -3.11 -23.72 -12.76
CA ASN A 64 -2.36 -23.91 -11.52
C ASN A 64 -1.41 -22.73 -11.21
N VAL A 65 -1.32 -21.74 -12.10
CA VAL A 65 -0.52 -20.53 -11.91
C VAL A 65 -1.44 -19.40 -11.51
N GLU A 66 -1.52 -19.17 -10.22
CA GLU A 66 -2.32 -18.10 -9.63
C GLU A 66 -1.43 -17.13 -8.85
N MET A 67 -1.78 -15.85 -8.83
CA MET A 67 -1.02 -14.82 -8.13
C MET A 67 -0.73 -15.18 -6.65
N PRO A 68 -1.68 -15.68 -5.84
CA PRO A 68 -1.39 -16.08 -4.46
C PRO A 68 -0.36 -17.22 -4.37
N THR A 69 -0.41 -18.16 -5.30
CA THR A 69 0.54 -19.29 -5.36
C THR A 69 1.96 -18.80 -5.66
N LEU A 70 2.10 -17.83 -6.57
CA LEU A 70 3.41 -17.24 -6.93
C LEU A 70 3.97 -16.34 -5.82
N LEU A 71 3.09 -15.59 -5.14
CA LEU A 71 3.50 -14.63 -4.11
C LEU A 71 3.84 -15.29 -2.78
N ARG A 72 3.28 -16.45 -2.48
CA ARG A 72 3.46 -17.14 -1.19
C ARG A 72 4.94 -17.29 -0.79
N PRO A 73 5.84 -17.87 -1.60
CA PRO A 73 7.24 -18.02 -1.21
C PRO A 73 7.94 -16.68 -1.02
N HIS A 74 7.64 -15.69 -1.86
CA HIS A 74 8.15 -14.33 -1.70
C HIS A 74 7.72 -13.69 -0.37
N ILE A 75 6.45 -13.86 0.02
CA ILE A 75 5.95 -13.37 1.31
C ILE A 75 6.66 -14.09 2.47
N GLU A 76 6.84 -15.39 2.39
CA GLU A 76 7.59 -16.19 3.39
C GLU A 76 9.02 -15.65 3.53
N SER A 77 9.75 -15.43 2.43
CA SER A 77 11.08 -14.83 2.43
C SER A 77 11.08 -13.39 2.99
N THR A 78 10.03 -12.61 2.70
CA THR A 78 9.87 -11.27 3.28
C THR A 78 9.70 -11.36 4.80
N VAL A 79 8.88 -12.29 5.30
CA VAL A 79 8.68 -12.53 6.74
C VAL A 79 10.01 -12.90 7.42
N ASP A 80 10.84 -13.71 6.80
CA ASP A 80 12.15 -14.05 7.34
C ASP A 80 13.08 -12.84 7.43
N ARG A 81 13.09 -11.97 6.42
CA ARG A 81 13.87 -10.72 6.43
C ARG A 81 13.41 -9.74 7.53
N LEU A 82 12.12 -9.62 7.79
CA LEU A 82 11.61 -8.65 8.75
C LEU A 82 11.79 -9.07 10.23
N ARG A 83 12.00 -10.37 10.52
CA ARG A 83 12.18 -10.89 11.90
C ARG A 83 13.38 -10.30 12.64
N SER A 84 14.37 -9.80 11.92
CA SER A 84 15.55 -9.16 12.51
C SER A 84 15.31 -7.70 12.91
N GLU A 85 14.18 -7.12 12.53
CA GLU A 85 13.87 -5.72 12.74
C GLU A 85 12.90 -5.53 13.92
N PRO A 86 13.15 -4.58 14.83
CA PRO A 86 12.25 -4.34 15.97
C PRO A 86 10.92 -3.70 15.53
N VAL A 87 10.92 -2.93 14.44
CA VAL A 87 9.77 -2.24 13.88
C VAL A 87 9.77 -2.35 12.37
N ILE A 88 8.62 -2.69 11.80
CA ILE A 88 8.39 -2.71 10.35
C ILE A 88 7.16 -1.89 10.01
N LEU A 89 7.27 -1.08 8.97
CA LEU A 89 6.18 -0.33 8.38
C LEU A 89 5.55 -1.16 7.25
N ALA A 90 4.35 -1.68 7.48
CA ALA A 90 3.55 -2.37 6.47
C ALA A 90 2.73 -1.31 5.71
N VAL A 91 3.32 -0.76 4.67
CA VAL A 91 2.73 0.35 3.90
C VAL A 91 1.73 -0.19 2.89
N GLN A 92 0.50 0.31 2.95
CA GLN A 92 -0.57 -0.03 2.00
C GLN A 92 -0.83 1.14 1.05
N ASP A 93 -1.05 0.84 -0.22
CA ASP A 93 -1.52 1.82 -1.20
C ASP A 93 -2.22 1.14 -2.38
N THR A 94 -3.08 1.90 -3.07
CA THR A 94 -3.80 1.43 -4.25
C THR A 94 -3.30 2.15 -5.50
N THR A 95 -3.11 1.39 -6.56
CA THR A 95 -2.83 1.96 -7.87
C THR A 95 -3.73 1.32 -8.94
N THR A 96 -3.84 1.95 -10.09
CA THR A 96 -4.55 1.41 -11.25
C THR A 96 -3.56 0.94 -12.30
N LEU A 97 -3.84 -0.18 -12.94
CA LEU A 97 -3.14 -0.66 -14.12
C LEU A 97 -4.04 -0.40 -15.33
N ASN A 98 -3.58 0.44 -16.25
CA ASN A 98 -4.37 0.89 -17.39
C ASN A 98 -4.09 0.02 -18.62
N TYR A 99 -5.10 -0.68 -19.08
CA TYR A 99 -5.05 -1.53 -20.27
C TYR A 99 -5.95 -1.03 -21.40
N THR A 100 -6.35 0.24 -21.38
CA THR A 100 -7.28 0.83 -22.36
C THR A 100 -6.80 0.69 -23.80
N ALA A 101 -5.49 0.75 -24.03
CA ALA A 101 -4.93 0.62 -25.39
C ALA A 101 -5.09 -0.79 -25.98
N HIS A 102 -5.06 -1.83 -25.15
CA HIS A 102 -5.19 -3.23 -25.53
C HIS A 102 -5.90 -3.99 -24.40
N PRO A 103 -7.22 -3.81 -24.25
CA PRO A 103 -7.95 -4.38 -23.12
C PRO A 103 -8.09 -5.91 -23.28
N PRO A 104 -7.54 -6.69 -22.34
CA PRO A 104 -7.83 -8.12 -22.27
C PRO A 104 -9.25 -8.37 -21.75
N GLN A 105 -9.70 -9.63 -21.86
CA GLN A 105 -10.99 -10.00 -21.26
C GLN A 105 -10.95 -9.89 -19.74
N GLY A 106 -12.06 -9.48 -19.13
CA GLY A 106 -12.22 -9.44 -17.67
C GLY A 106 -11.65 -8.19 -16.98
N VAL A 107 -11.17 -7.17 -17.70
CA VAL A 107 -10.85 -5.87 -17.13
C VAL A 107 -12.10 -5.01 -16.94
N GLY A 108 -12.04 -4.05 -16.03
CA GLY A 108 -13.15 -3.16 -15.70
C GLY A 108 -12.75 -1.68 -15.65
N PRO A 109 -13.69 -0.78 -15.35
CA PRO A 109 -13.44 0.64 -15.24
C PRO A 109 -12.41 0.95 -14.14
N ILE A 110 -11.36 1.70 -14.47
CA ILE A 110 -10.35 2.11 -13.49
C ILE A 110 -10.65 3.47 -12.86
N ASN A 111 -11.46 4.30 -13.50
CA ASN A 111 -11.91 5.58 -13.00
C ASN A 111 -13.37 5.52 -12.53
N THR A 112 -13.72 6.40 -11.59
CA THR A 112 -15.11 6.56 -11.11
C THR A 112 -15.90 7.59 -11.92
N SER A 113 -15.23 8.29 -12.84
CA SER A 113 -15.80 9.27 -13.78
C SER A 113 -16.27 8.58 -15.06
N GLN A 114 -16.95 9.32 -15.93
CA GLN A 114 -17.43 8.84 -17.25
C GLN A 114 -16.29 8.54 -18.26
N ASP A 115 -15.06 8.51 -17.80
CA ASP A 115 -13.89 8.14 -18.58
C ASP A 115 -13.95 6.64 -18.92
N LYS A 116 -13.69 6.31 -20.19
CA LYS A 116 -13.76 4.94 -20.71
C LYS A 116 -12.48 4.12 -20.44
N ALA A 117 -11.62 4.60 -19.55
CA ALA A 117 -10.39 3.89 -19.20
C ALA A 117 -10.71 2.57 -18.47
N VAL A 118 -10.11 1.48 -18.97
CA VAL A 118 -10.29 0.13 -18.42
C VAL A 118 -8.98 -0.50 -17.99
N GLY A 119 -9.05 -1.38 -17.00
CA GLY A 119 -7.87 -2.04 -16.46
C GLY A 119 -8.18 -2.78 -15.17
N LEU A 120 -7.17 -2.86 -14.30
CA LEU A 120 -7.24 -3.50 -13.00
C LEU A 120 -6.87 -2.50 -11.88
N LEU A 121 -7.38 -2.77 -10.69
CA LEU A 121 -6.92 -2.13 -9.46
C LEU A 121 -5.95 -3.07 -8.78
N LEU A 122 -4.86 -2.49 -8.27
CA LEU A 122 -3.83 -3.18 -7.52
C LEU A 122 -3.69 -2.51 -6.16
N HIS A 123 -3.88 -3.27 -5.07
CA HIS A 123 -3.69 -2.80 -3.71
C HIS A 123 -2.61 -3.63 -3.04
N ASP A 124 -1.46 -3.02 -2.85
CA ASP A 124 -0.27 -3.66 -2.30
C ASP A 124 -0.05 -3.28 -0.85
N THR A 125 0.51 -4.23 -0.10
CA THR A 125 1.10 -4.00 1.21
C THR A 125 2.57 -4.39 1.14
N MET A 126 3.45 -3.44 1.37
CA MET A 126 4.90 -3.63 1.28
C MET A 126 5.59 -3.30 2.60
N ALA A 127 6.54 -4.16 2.99
CA ALA A 127 7.33 -3.98 4.19
C ALA A 127 8.49 -3.02 3.95
N PHE A 128 8.63 -2.04 4.86
CA PHE A 128 9.77 -1.12 4.91
C PHE A 128 10.34 -1.08 6.32
N THR A 129 11.65 -0.93 6.44
CA THR A 129 12.25 -0.52 7.71
C THR A 129 11.87 0.94 8.01
N PRO A 130 11.95 1.41 9.28
CA PRO A 130 11.78 2.83 9.61
C PRO A 130 12.76 3.76 8.87
N GLY A 131 13.90 3.22 8.44
CA GLY A 131 14.89 3.91 7.58
C GLY A 131 14.40 4.09 6.13
N GLY A 132 13.41 3.31 5.69
CA GLY A 132 12.84 3.36 4.35
C GLY A 132 13.39 2.30 3.39
N THR A 133 14.12 1.31 3.89
CA THR A 133 14.58 0.16 3.08
C THR A 133 13.41 -0.78 2.80
N PRO A 134 13.08 -1.07 1.53
CA PRO A 134 12.06 -2.04 1.18
C PRO A 134 12.55 -3.47 1.45
N LEU A 135 11.70 -4.30 2.05
CA LEU A 135 12.03 -5.70 2.36
C LEU A 135 11.26 -6.71 1.49
N GLY A 136 10.13 -6.32 0.95
CA GLY A 136 9.31 -7.16 0.08
C GLY A 136 7.81 -6.93 0.29
N LEU A 137 6.99 -7.64 -0.50
CA LEU A 137 5.55 -7.61 -0.39
C LEU A 137 5.06 -8.48 0.76
N LEU A 138 4.01 -8.03 1.45
CA LEU A 138 3.32 -8.77 2.51
C LEU A 138 1.94 -9.25 2.07
N HIS A 139 1.28 -8.49 1.19
CA HIS A 139 -0.03 -8.83 0.66
C HIS A 139 -0.30 -8.08 -0.64
N VAL A 140 -1.04 -8.71 -1.54
CA VAL A 140 -1.45 -8.11 -2.82
C VAL A 140 -2.90 -8.48 -3.10
N GLN A 141 -3.69 -7.48 -3.47
CA GLN A 141 -5.03 -7.66 -4.01
C GLN A 141 -5.07 -7.06 -5.41
N CYS A 142 -5.56 -7.82 -6.39
CA CYS A 142 -5.75 -7.34 -7.76
C CYS A 142 -7.15 -7.71 -8.23
N TRP A 143 -7.91 -6.74 -8.75
CA TRP A 143 -9.29 -6.98 -9.19
C TRP A 143 -9.71 -6.03 -10.29
N ALA A 144 -10.72 -6.43 -11.06
CA ALA A 144 -11.46 -5.58 -11.97
C ALA A 144 -12.72 -5.04 -11.29
N ARG A 145 -13.08 -3.78 -11.50
CA ARG A 145 -14.39 -3.27 -11.10
C ARG A 145 -15.48 -3.79 -12.03
N ASP A 146 -16.65 -4.08 -11.48
CA ASP A 146 -17.82 -4.38 -12.27
C ASP A 146 -18.28 -3.12 -13.03
N PRO A 147 -18.39 -3.18 -14.38
CA PRO A 147 -18.90 -2.07 -15.16
C PRO A 147 -20.30 -1.62 -14.74
N GLU A 148 -21.16 -2.54 -14.27
CA GLU A 148 -22.53 -2.24 -13.85
C GLU A 148 -22.60 -1.46 -12.54
N GLU A 149 -21.53 -1.48 -11.72
CA GLU A 149 -21.43 -0.69 -10.49
C GLU A 149 -20.90 0.74 -10.72
N THR A 150 -20.53 1.08 -11.96
CA THR A 150 -20.06 2.42 -12.31
C THR A 150 -21.20 3.42 -12.20
N GLY A 151 -20.96 4.54 -11.51
CA GLY A 151 -21.95 5.61 -11.32
C GLY A 151 -22.88 5.44 -10.12
N LYS A 152 -22.91 4.29 -9.44
CA LYS A 152 -23.77 4.06 -8.26
C LYS A 152 -23.21 4.65 -6.95
N ARG A 153 -22.44 5.73 -7.03
CA ARG A 153 -21.75 6.37 -5.89
C ARG A 153 -22.69 6.75 -4.74
N TYR A 154 -23.96 7.07 -5.04
CA TYR A 154 -24.95 7.49 -4.05
C TYR A 154 -25.37 6.34 -3.10
N ARG A 155 -25.37 5.10 -3.57
CA ARG A 155 -25.72 3.92 -2.75
C ARG A 155 -24.60 3.50 -1.82
N ARG A 156 -23.34 3.84 -2.13
CA ARG A 156 -22.14 3.39 -1.36
C ARG A 156 -22.07 3.94 0.05
N LYS A 157 -22.71 5.06 0.36
CA LYS A 157 -22.66 5.66 1.71
C LYS A 157 -23.33 4.77 2.76
N ASP A 158 -24.42 4.12 2.39
CA ASP A 158 -25.28 3.36 3.30
C ASP A 158 -24.97 1.86 3.32
N LEU A 159 -24.03 1.40 2.47
CA LEU A 159 -23.60 0.01 2.46
C LEU A 159 -22.72 -0.32 3.68
N PRO A 160 -22.77 -1.56 4.22
CA PRO A 160 -21.81 -2.05 5.19
C PRO A 160 -20.39 -2.07 4.57
N ILE A 161 -19.36 -2.11 5.43
CA ILE A 161 -17.96 -2.04 4.97
C ILE A 161 -17.60 -3.21 4.04
N GLU A 162 -18.22 -4.37 4.24
CA GLU A 162 -18.04 -5.59 3.47
C GLU A 162 -18.44 -5.45 2.00
N GLU A 163 -19.32 -4.49 1.70
CA GLU A 163 -19.78 -4.20 0.34
C GLU A 163 -19.09 -2.97 -0.28
N LYS A 164 -18.14 -2.37 0.45
CA LYS A 164 -17.39 -1.19 -0.02
C LYS A 164 -16.02 -1.57 -0.56
N GLU A 165 -15.56 -0.85 -1.58
CA GLU A 165 -14.18 -0.97 -2.09
C GLU A 165 -13.14 -0.69 -0.98
N SER A 166 -13.50 0.07 0.04
CA SER A 166 -12.64 0.33 1.20
C SER A 166 -12.35 -0.90 2.06
N LEU A 167 -13.09 -2.01 1.87
CA LEU A 167 -12.78 -3.30 2.51
C LEU A 167 -11.36 -3.78 2.22
N LYS A 168 -10.77 -3.42 1.08
CA LYS A 168 -9.38 -3.73 0.73
C LYS A 168 -8.38 -3.40 1.84
N TRP A 169 -8.59 -2.30 2.57
CA TRP A 169 -7.72 -1.87 3.67
C TRP A 169 -7.80 -2.83 4.86
N LEU A 170 -8.99 -3.33 5.19
CA LEU A 170 -9.19 -4.31 6.26
C LEU A 170 -8.64 -5.67 5.84
N VAL A 171 -8.87 -6.10 4.61
CA VAL A 171 -8.35 -7.38 4.08
C VAL A 171 -6.82 -7.40 4.17
N SER A 172 -6.15 -6.35 3.71
CA SER A 172 -4.70 -6.23 3.83
C SER A 172 -4.23 -6.13 5.28
N TYR A 173 -4.95 -5.39 6.14
CA TYR A 173 -4.64 -5.31 7.55
C TYR A 173 -4.70 -6.70 8.23
N ARG A 174 -5.72 -7.50 7.93
CA ARG A 174 -5.88 -8.87 8.45
C ARG A 174 -4.74 -9.79 8.00
N ALA A 175 -4.30 -9.65 6.75
CA ALA A 175 -3.12 -10.38 6.26
C ALA A 175 -1.85 -9.99 7.04
N VAL A 176 -1.67 -8.70 7.34
CA VAL A 176 -0.57 -8.22 8.20
C VAL A 176 -0.72 -8.74 9.63
N ALA A 177 -1.94 -8.85 10.15
CA ALA A 177 -2.21 -9.42 11.48
C ALA A 177 -1.85 -10.91 11.56
N ASP A 178 -2.06 -11.67 10.50
CA ASP A 178 -1.61 -13.07 10.43
C ASP A 178 -0.08 -13.17 10.40
N ILE A 179 0.59 -12.29 9.68
CA ILE A 179 2.06 -12.17 9.70
C ILE A 179 2.57 -11.77 11.08
N GLN A 180 1.90 -10.85 11.77
CA GLN A 180 2.27 -10.44 13.14
C GLN A 180 2.33 -11.61 14.11
N LYS A 181 1.46 -12.60 13.95
CA LYS A 181 1.47 -13.82 14.77
C LYS A 181 2.74 -14.66 14.55
N LEU A 182 3.32 -14.60 13.34
CA LEU A 182 4.55 -15.32 12.97
C LEU A 182 5.83 -14.63 13.45
N CYS A 183 5.76 -13.35 13.79
CA CYS A 183 6.89 -12.54 14.25
C CYS A 183 6.48 -11.65 15.44
N PRO A 184 6.23 -12.28 16.61
CA PRO A 184 5.71 -11.57 17.79
C PRO A 184 6.69 -10.54 18.37
N ASP A 185 7.99 -10.69 18.13
CA ASP A 185 9.05 -9.79 18.62
C ASP A 185 9.25 -8.56 17.72
N THR A 186 8.65 -8.54 16.53
CA THR A 186 8.66 -7.42 15.59
C THR A 186 7.35 -6.66 15.68
N MET A 187 7.37 -5.36 15.94
CA MET A 187 6.16 -4.54 15.88
C MET A 187 5.85 -4.17 14.42
N LEU A 188 4.78 -4.74 13.87
CA LEU A 188 4.26 -4.32 12.57
C LEU A 188 3.35 -3.10 12.73
N VAL A 189 3.58 -2.09 11.89
CA VAL A 189 2.77 -0.86 11.84
C VAL A 189 2.16 -0.75 10.45
N SER A 190 0.85 -0.93 10.36
CA SER A 190 0.14 -0.72 9.09
C SER A 190 0.02 0.77 8.83
N VAL A 191 0.57 1.22 7.70
CA VAL A 191 0.63 2.63 7.31
C VAL A 191 -0.25 2.86 6.10
N GLY A 192 -1.16 3.82 6.20
CA GLY A 192 -2.08 4.17 5.11
C GLY A 192 -2.26 5.67 4.93
N ASP A 193 -2.68 6.04 3.73
CA ASP A 193 -3.03 7.41 3.40
C ASP A 193 -4.45 7.77 3.90
N ARG A 194 -5.03 8.86 3.40
CA ARG A 194 -6.36 9.33 3.78
C ARG A 194 -7.50 8.36 3.44
N GLU A 195 -7.32 7.48 2.47
CA GLU A 195 -8.32 6.45 2.16
C GLU A 195 -8.43 5.41 3.27
N ALA A 196 -7.32 5.14 3.97
CA ALA A 196 -7.25 4.23 5.11
C ALA A 196 -7.87 4.79 6.40
N ASP A 197 -8.32 6.04 6.44
CA ASP A 197 -9.04 6.60 7.59
C ASP A 197 -10.44 5.97 7.73
N ILE A 198 -10.50 4.72 8.11
CA ILE A 198 -11.69 3.88 8.24
C ILE A 198 -11.87 3.55 9.71
N TYR A 199 -13.06 3.83 10.28
CA TYR A 199 -13.30 3.67 11.71
C TYR A 199 -13.21 2.19 12.13
N GLU A 200 -13.72 1.30 11.30
CA GLU A 200 -13.68 -0.16 11.49
C GLU A 200 -12.23 -0.66 11.59
N LEU A 201 -11.29 -0.06 10.86
CA LEU A 201 -9.87 -0.40 10.91
C LEU A 201 -9.26 -0.09 12.29
N PHE A 202 -9.55 1.09 12.86
CA PHE A 202 -9.11 1.45 14.20
C PHE A 202 -9.76 0.54 15.26
N SER A 203 -11.06 0.27 15.12
CA SER A 203 -11.80 -0.62 16.03
C SER A 203 -11.19 -2.03 16.02
N GLU A 204 -10.91 -2.59 14.85
CA GLU A 204 -10.31 -3.93 14.72
C GLU A 204 -8.88 -3.99 15.29
N ALA A 205 -8.07 -2.97 15.01
CA ALA A 205 -6.70 -2.92 15.51
C ALA A 205 -6.60 -2.86 17.04
N LEU A 206 -7.59 -2.30 17.69
CA LEU A 206 -7.62 -2.13 19.15
C LEU A 206 -8.32 -3.29 19.89
N GLN A 207 -8.85 -4.29 19.19
CA GLN A 207 -9.48 -5.46 19.81
C GLN A 207 -8.49 -6.34 20.57
N ASP A 208 -7.26 -6.42 20.11
CA ASP A 208 -6.19 -7.21 20.72
C ASP A 208 -4.88 -6.41 20.75
N PRO A 209 -4.22 -6.27 21.91
CA PRO A 209 -2.95 -5.54 21.99
C PRO A 209 -1.81 -6.17 21.18
N ARG A 210 -1.96 -7.43 20.75
CA ARG A 210 -1.01 -8.14 19.89
C ARG A 210 -1.20 -7.84 18.40
N ASN A 211 -2.30 -7.19 18.03
CA ASN A 211 -2.55 -6.80 16.65
C ASN A 211 -1.51 -5.80 16.15
N PRO A 212 -1.27 -5.75 14.83
CA PRO A 212 -0.44 -4.71 14.22
C PRO A 212 -0.91 -3.33 14.62
N ARG A 213 0.02 -2.42 14.82
CA ARG A 213 -0.27 -1.01 15.06
C ARG A 213 -0.74 -0.33 13.78
N LEU A 214 -1.36 0.84 13.95
CA LEU A 214 -1.81 1.68 12.84
C LEU A 214 -1.09 3.02 12.85
N LEU A 215 -0.83 3.54 11.66
CA LEU A 215 -0.41 4.90 11.41
C LEU A 215 -1.10 5.38 10.12
N VAL A 216 -2.17 6.16 10.28
CA VAL A 216 -3.05 6.57 9.19
C VAL A 216 -3.17 8.08 9.14
N ARG A 217 -3.13 8.66 7.96
CA ARG A 217 -3.46 10.07 7.78
C ARG A 217 -4.97 10.25 7.79
N ALA A 218 -5.47 11.08 8.71
CA ALA A 218 -6.89 11.39 8.80
C ALA A 218 -7.39 12.16 7.57
N GLU A 219 -8.60 11.81 7.13
CA GLU A 219 -9.29 12.49 6.01
C GLU A 219 -10.23 13.58 6.55
N ARG A 220 -9.98 14.83 6.18
CA ARG A 220 -10.74 15.98 6.67
C ARG A 220 -12.24 15.88 6.37
N SER A 221 -12.61 15.35 5.21
CA SER A 221 -14.01 15.20 4.80
C SER A 221 -14.80 14.19 5.66
N ARG A 222 -14.13 13.30 6.39
CA ARG A 222 -14.77 12.36 7.32
C ARG A 222 -15.21 13.01 8.63
N GLN A 223 -14.81 14.26 8.89
CA GLN A 223 -15.25 15.06 10.04
C GLN A 223 -15.11 14.33 11.38
N ARG A 224 -13.99 13.64 11.61
CA ARG A 224 -13.70 12.91 12.85
C ARG A 224 -13.91 13.81 14.06
N LYS A 225 -14.54 13.26 15.09
CA LYS A 225 -14.85 13.95 16.34
C LYS A 225 -14.12 13.35 17.53
N VAL A 226 -13.82 14.19 18.51
CA VAL A 226 -13.35 13.86 19.85
C VAL A 226 -14.39 14.44 20.81
N GLY A 227 -15.24 13.57 21.33
CA GLY A 227 -16.48 14.02 22.02
C GLY A 227 -17.39 14.80 21.06
N GLN A 228 -17.69 16.05 21.41
CA GLN A 228 -18.51 16.94 20.57
C GLN A 228 -17.70 17.83 19.63
N GLU A 229 -16.38 17.84 19.77
CA GLU A 229 -15.49 18.71 19.00
C GLU A 229 -14.91 18.02 17.78
N GLY A 230 -14.68 18.74 16.68
CA GLY A 230 -13.98 18.23 15.52
C GLY A 230 -12.49 18.00 15.82
N LEU A 231 -11.91 16.89 15.32
CA LEU A 231 -10.54 16.49 15.57
C LEU A 231 -9.52 17.62 15.27
N TRP A 232 -9.65 18.32 14.12
CA TRP A 232 -8.71 19.39 13.77
C TRP A 232 -8.79 20.59 14.71
N LYS A 233 -9.99 20.92 15.18
CA LYS A 233 -10.18 22.01 16.14
C LYS A 233 -9.59 21.60 17.49
N ARG A 234 -9.87 20.38 17.95
CA ARG A 234 -9.30 19.82 19.17
C ARG A 234 -7.77 19.84 19.15
N MET A 235 -7.15 19.34 18.09
CA MET A 235 -5.69 19.29 17.97
C MET A 235 -5.06 20.66 17.72
N GLY A 236 -5.77 21.58 17.07
CA GLY A 236 -5.33 22.96 16.91
C GLY A 236 -5.23 23.73 18.22
N GLY A 237 -6.03 23.34 19.24
CA GLY A 237 -6.00 23.88 20.60
C GLY A 237 -4.92 23.25 21.51
N GLU A 238 -4.29 22.15 21.11
CA GLU A 238 -3.21 21.54 21.90
C GLU A 238 -1.95 22.43 21.93
N PRO A 239 -1.19 22.39 23.03
CA PRO A 239 0.06 23.10 23.13
C PRO A 239 1.02 22.75 21.98
N LEU A 240 1.78 23.76 21.51
CA LEU A 240 2.85 23.51 20.55
C LEU A 240 3.95 22.69 21.23
N ALA A 241 4.20 21.49 20.71
CA ALA A 241 5.24 20.60 21.24
C ALA A 241 6.63 20.98 20.70
N GLY A 242 6.69 21.47 19.48
CA GLY A 242 7.91 21.89 18.83
C GLY A 242 7.72 22.17 17.35
N THR A 243 8.82 22.53 16.69
CA THR A 243 8.85 22.85 15.26
C THR A 243 9.95 22.04 14.57
N ILE A 244 9.65 21.53 13.38
CA ILE A 244 10.62 20.83 12.54
C ILE A 244 10.74 21.47 11.17
N LEU A 245 11.88 21.27 10.51
CA LEU A 245 12.11 21.65 9.12
C LEU A 245 12.10 20.39 8.25
N VAL A 246 11.30 20.40 7.22
CA VAL A 246 11.13 19.28 6.28
C VAL A 246 11.48 19.73 4.87
N LYS A 247 12.34 18.98 4.21
CA LYS A 247 12.63 19.18 2.79
C LYS A 247 11.48 18.62 1.95
N VAL A 248 10.81 19.50 1.20
CA VAL A 248 9.77 19.13 0.25
C VAL A 248 10.40 19.07 -1.14
N PRO A 249 10.46 17.91 -1.78
CA PRO A 249 11.08 17.77 -3.09
C PRO A 249 10.27 18.50 -4.18
N ARG A 250 10.91 18.76 -5.30
CA ARG A 250 10.24 19.27 -6.50
C ARG A 250 9.18 18.29 -6.98
N ARG A 251 8.00 18.80 -7.32
CA ARG A 251 6.91 17.98 -7.90
C ARG A 251 6.27 18.73 -9.07
N GLY A 252 6.53 18.25 -10.29
CA GLY A 252 6.05 18.93 -11.50
C GLY A 252 6.56 20.36 -11.59
N SER A 253 5.67 21.33 -11.70
CA SER A 253 5.98 22.77 -11.73
C SER A 253 6.28 23.37 -10.34
N ARG A 254 6.09 22.62 -9.25
CA ARG A 254 6.33 23.12 -7.88
C ARG A 254 7.81 22.98 -7.54
N PRO A 255 8.53 24.06 -7.17
CA PRO A 255 9.93 23.98 -6.81
C PRO A 255 10.13 23.24 -5.48
N ALA A 256 11.34 22.70 -5.30
CA ALA A 256 11.75 22.19 -4.02
C ALA A 256 11.80 23.33 -2.99
N ARG A 257 11.42 23.04 -1.74
CA ARG A 257 11.42 24.02 -0.65
C ARG A 257 11.69 23.36 0.70
N THR A 258 12.04 24.16 1.67
CA THR A 258 12.06 23.75 3.08
C THR A 258 10.78 24.25 3.74
N ALA A 259 9.98 23.34 4.27
CA ALA A 259 8.76 23.65 5.02
C ALA A 259 9.05 23.65 6.52
N ARG A 260 8.52 24.63 7.22
CA ARG A 260 8.53 24.70 8.68
C ARG A 260 7.20 24.18 9.20
N LEU A 261 7.23 23.10 9.99
CA LEU A 261 6.02 22.48 10.54
C LEU A 261 5.96 22.68 12.05
N ASP A 262 4.87 23.23 12.52
CA ASP A 262 4.48 23.21 13.93
C ASP A 262 3.84 21.86 14.23
N VAL A 263 4.33 21.19 15.29
CA VAL A 263 3.90 19.85 15.66
C VAL A 263 3.20 19.88 17.02
N ARG A 264 2.03 19.24 17.08
CA ARG A 264 1.25 18.99 18.27
C ARG A 264 0.94 17.51 18.35
N TYR A 265 0.79 16.97 19.55
CA TYR A 265 0.34 15.59 19.74
C TYR A 265 -0.52 15.49 21.00
N ALA A 266 -1.44 14.56 21.02
CA ALA A 266 -2.27 14.23 22.16
C ALA A 266 -2.87 12.84 22.02
N GLN A 267 -3.17 12.22 23.15
CA GLN A 267 -4.10 11.09 23.17
C GLN A 267 -5.51 11.62 23.00
N VAL A 268 -6.28 11.01 22.12
CA VAL A 268 -7.67 11.40 21.85
C VAL A 268 -8.56 10.16 21.78
N GLU A 269 -9.80 10.31 22.21
CA GLU A 269 -10.84 9.30 22.03
C GLU A 269 -11.74 9.71 20.87
N LEU A 270 -11.65 8.97 19.75
CA LEU A 270 -12.48 9.22 18.59
C LEU A 270 -13.91 8.73 18.84
N THR A 271 -14.85 9.59 18.55
CA THR A 271 -16.27 9.26 18.56
C THR A 271 -16.61 8.44 17.30
N PRO A 272 -17.35 7.32 17.42
CA PRO A 272 -17.77 6.54 16.26
C PRO A 272 -18.66 7.36 15.31
N PRO A 273 -18.73 7.00 14.01
CA PRO A 273 -19.68 7.60 13.10
C PRO A 273 -21.12 7.48 13.62
N LYS A 274 -21.95 8.44 13.20
CA LYS A 274 -23.37 8.41 13.56
C LYS A 274 -23.99 7.08 13.12
N ASP A 275 -24.83 6.52 13.96
CA ASP A 275 -25.52 5.23 13.75
C ASP A 275 -24.59 3.99 13.63
N SER A 276 -23.31 4.14 13.93
CA SER A 276 -22.38 3.01 14.02
C SER A 276 -22.53 2.28 15.36
N PRO A 277 -22.55 0.93 15.37
CA PRO A 277 -22.59 0.14 16.61
C PRO A 277 -21.22 0.07 17.31
N LEU A 278 -20.18 0.63 16.74
CA LEU A 278 -18.81 0.56 17.25
C LEU A 278 -18.64 1.46 18.48
N ALA A 279 -17.77 1.02 19.40
CA ALA A 279 -17.40 1.80 20.57
C ALA A 279 -16.43 2.94 20.20
N PRO A 280 -16.33 3.99 21.07
CA PRO A 280 -15.24 4.96 20.96
C PRO A 280 -13.88 4.28 21.00
N VAL A 281 -12.89 4.84 20.27
CA VAL A 281 -11.54 4.29 20.16
C VAL A 281 -10.49 5.29 20.63
N GLY A 282 -9.61 4.86 21.54
CA GLY A 282 -8.48 5.66 22.01
C GLY A 282 -7.28 5.53 21.09
N VAL A 283 -6.82 6.64 20.54
CA VAL A 283 -5.64 6.72 19.67
C VAL A 283 -4.78 7.92 20.03
N TRP A 284 -3.57 7.98 19.50
CA TRP A 284 -2.75 9.19 19.53
C TRP A 284 -2.90 9.94 18.21
N ALA A 285 -3.06 11.27 18.31
CA ALA A 285 -3.07 12.16 17.17
C ALA A 285 -1.76 12.95 17.13
N VAL A 286 -1.13 13.02 15.96
CA VAL A 286 0.02 13.88 15.69
C VAL A 286 -0.38 14.85 14.59
N TYR A 287 -0.40 16.15 14.91
CA TYR A 287 -0.78 17.19 13.99
C TYR A 287 0.42 18.03 13.60
N ALA A 288 0.82 17.95 12.33
CA ALA A 288 1.91 18.72 11.75
C ALA A 288 1.36 19.70 10.71
N ARG A 289 1.48 20.99 10.99
CA ARG A 289 0.96 22.07 10.13
C ARG A 289 2.08 22.99 9.70
N GLU A 290 2.17 23.25 8.40
CA GLU A 290 3.12 24.21 7.84
C GLU A 290 2.76 25.64 8.22
N VAL A 291 3.76 26.40 8.64
CA VAL A 291 3.65 27.79 9.08
C VAL A 291 4.68 28.67 8.39
N GLY A 292 4.39 29.97 8.25
CA GLY A 292 5.33 30.94 7.69
C GLY A 292 5.66 30.70 6.20
N TYR A 293 4.80 30.00 5.47
CA TYR A 293 4.99 29.78 4.03
C TYR A 293 4.58 31.00 3.20
N SER A 294 5.20 31.13 2.03
CA SER A 294 4.87 32.21 1.09
C SER A 294 3.52 31.98 0.41
N THR A 295 2.88 33.04 -0.06
CA THR A 295 1.58 33.02 -0.78
C THR A 295 1.60 32.14 -2.04
N ASN A 296 2.78 31.85 -2.58
CA ASN A 296 2.97 30.96 -3.74
C ASN A 296 2.79 29.47 -3.40
N VAL A 297 2.76 29.11 -2.11
CA VAL A 297 2.51 27.73 -1.67
C VAL A 297 1.02 27.46 -1.67
N LYS A 298 0.52 26.85 -2.75
CA LYS A 298 -0.91 26.55 -2.93
C LYS A 298 -1.42 25.44 -2.00
N GLU A 299 -0.54 24.49 -1.65
CA GLU A 299 -0.85 23.33 -0.81
C GLU A 299 0.19 23.20 0.30
N PRO A 300 0.01 23.93 1.41
CA PRO A 300 0.87 23.78 2.57
C PRO A 300 0.66 22.40 3.20
N ILE A 301 1.68 21.89 3.89
CA ILE A 301 1.58 20.63 4.60
C ILE A 301 0.59 20.79 5.77
N ASP A 302 -0.40 19.90 5.79
CA ASP A 302 -1.41 19.77 6.84
C ASP A 302 -1.66 18.29 7.08
N TRP A 303 -0.88 17.70 7.99
CA TRP A 303 -0.93 16.27 8.29
C TRP A 303 -1.52 16.05 9.67
N MET A 304 -2.67 15.43 9.72
CA MET A 304 -3.26 14.86 10.92
C MET A 304 -3.06 13.34 10.86
N LEU A 305 -2.11 12.84 11.66
CA LEU A 305 -1.85 11.40 11.76
C LEU A 305 -2.57 10.83 12.99
N LEU A 306 -3.25 9.71 12.80
CA LEU A 306 -3.86 8.90 13.85
C LEU A 306 -3.07 7.60 13.97
N THR A 307 -2.69 7.25 15.18
CA THR A 307 -1.89 6.05 15.42
C THR A 307 -2.30 5.33 16.70
N THR A 308 -2.16 4.01 16.70
CA THR A 308 -2.29 3.17 17.91
C THR A 308 -0.94 2.95 18.59
N VAL A 309 0.15 3.52 18.05
CA VAL A 309 1.46 3.57 18.72
C VAL A 309 1.50 4.76 19.66
N GLN A 310 1.90 4.53 20.90
CA GLN A 310 2.01 5.57 21.92
C GLN A 310 2.91 6.74 21.49
N VAL A 311 2.52 7.96 21.87
CA VAL A 311 3.25 9.20 21.59
C VAL A 311 3.24 10.09 22.82
N ASP A 312 4.30 10.03 23.61
CA ASP A 312 4.42 10.76 24.88
C ASP A 312 5.42 11.91 24.82
N SER A 313 6.12 12.05 23.71
CA SER A 313 7.15 13.06 23.54
C SER A 313 7.13 13.67 22.14
N PHE A 314 7.69 14.89 22.03
CA PHE A 314 7.94 15.54 20.75
C PHE A 314 8.82 14.68 19.81
N LYS A 315 9.81 13.98 20.39
CA LYS A 315 10.68 13.07 19.63
C LYS A 315 9.86 11.95 18.99
N GLU A 316 8.96 11.32 19.73
CA GLU A 316 8.09 10.25 19.22
C GLU A 316 7.10 10.76 18.21
N ALA A 317 6.55 11.98 18.40
CA ALA A 317 5.70 12.61 17.39
C ALA A 317 6.46 12.82 16.06
N CYS A 318 7.69 13.29 16.11
CA CYS A 318 8.57 13.44 14.94
C CYS A 318 8.90 12.09 14.28
N GLU A 319 9.08 11.05 15.09
CA GLU A 319 9.30 9.69 14.59
C GLU A 319 8.08 9.18 13.81
N ARG A 320 6.83 9.40 14.29
CA ARG A 320 5.61 9.03 13.56
C ARG A 320 5.48 9.80 12.23
N LEU A 321 5.85 11.07 12.21
CA LEU A 321 5.90 11.86 10.98
C LEU A 321 6.93 11.29 10.00
N THR A 322 8.09 10.87 10.49
CA THR A 322 9.13 10.22 9.69
C THR A 322 8.64 8.88 9.14
N TRP A 323 8.02 8.02 9.95
CA TRP A 323 7.46 6.75 9.49
C TRP A 323 6.41 6.97 8.40
N TYR A 324 5.49 7.92 8.61
CA TYR A 324 4.48 8.22 7.61
C TYR A 324 5.10 8.68 6.27
N SER A 325 6.18 9.45 6.32
CA SER A 325 6.88 9.89 5.11
C SER A 325 7.47 8.73 4.29
N ARG A 326 7.77 7.58 4.92
CA ARG A 326 8.27 6.38 4.23
C ARG A 326 7.21 5.74 3.32
N ARG A 327 5.93 6.08 3.50
CA ARG A 327 4.86 5.67 2.60
C ARG A 327 5.16 6.00 1.13
N TRP A 328 5.93 7.05 0.87
CA TRP A 328 6.38 7.39 -0.49
C TRP A 328 7.12 6.23 -1.20
N GLY A 329 7.71 5.31 -0.47
CA GLY A 329 8.41 4.14 -1.01
C GLY A 329 7.50 3.25 -1.87
N ILE A 330 6.22 3.07 -1.47
CA ILE A 330 5.28 2.27 -2.26
C ILE A 330 4.86 2.97 -3.57
N GLU A 331 4.81 4.30 -3.59
CA GLU A 331 4.56 5.06 -4.83
C GLU A 331 5.73 4.92 -5.81
N VAL A 332 6.96 4.84 -5.30
CA VAL A 332 8.16 4.54 -6.11
C VAL A 332 8.07 3.12 -6.68
N TYR A 333 7.67 2.14 -5.85
CA TYR A 333 7.44 0.77 -6.28
C TYR A 333 6.39 0.71 -7.39
N HIS A 334 5.21 1.32 -7.20
CA HIS A 334 4.15 1.35 -8.23
C HIS A 334 4.63 1.98 -9.54
N ARG A 335 5.41 3.06 -9.47
CA ARG A 335 6.01 3.68 -10.66
C ARG A 335 7.00 2.74 -11.35
N THR A 336 7.81 2.02 -10.59
CA THR A 336 8.77 1.04 -11.13
C THR A 336 8.04 -0.09 -11.84
N VAL A 337 6.99 -0.65 -11.25
CA VAL A 337 6.17 -1.71 -11.87
C VAL A 337 5.52 -1.21 -13.16
N LYS A 338 4.96 0.00 -13.15
CA LYS A 338 4.25 0.56 -14.32
C LYS A 338 5.18 0.98 -15.44
N SER A 339 6.20 1.80 -15.12
CA SER A 339 7.06 2.44 -16.12
C SER A 339 8.39 1.71 -16.29
N GLY A 340 8.97 1.18 -15.21
CA GLY A 340 10.21 0.43 -15.24
C GLY A 340 10.04 -0.97 -15.80
N CYS A 341 9.07 -1.72 -15.30
CA CYS A 341 8.74 -3.08 -15.73
C CYS A 341 7.69 -3.11 -16.87
N ARG A 342 7.10 -1.98 -17.19
CA ARG A 342 6.10 -1.81 -18.24
C ARG A 342 4.96 -2.83 -18.17
N ILE A 343 4.45 -3.10 -16.96
CA ILE A 343 3.43 -4.13 -16.74
C ILE A 343 2.14 -3.84 -17.53
N GLN A 344 1.81 -2.56 -17.74
CA GLN A 344 0.62 -2.13 -18.48
C GLN A 344 0.72 -2.36 -20.01
N ASP A 345 1.93 -2.60 -20.52
CA ASP A 345 2.19 -2.90 -21.95
C ASP A 345 2.14 -4.41 -22.23
N ARG A 346 2.01 -5.25 -21.21
CA ARG A 346 1.91 -6.70 -21.33
C ARG A 346 0.64 -7.08 -22.09
N ARG A 347 0.78 -7.95 -23.08
CA ARG A 347 -0.32 -8.39 -23.96
C ARG A 347 -0.65 -9.83 -23.64
N LEU A 348 -1.60 -10.02 -22.75
CA LEU A 348 -2.19 -11.31 -22.41
C LEU A 348 -3.69 -11.27 -22.74
N ASP A 349 -4.32 -12.43 -22.92
CA ASP A 349 -5.67 -12.49 -23.49
C ASP A 349 -6.76 -12.18 -22.45
N ASP A 350 -6.46 -12.41 -21.17
CA ASP A 350 -7.42 -12.24 -20.08
C ASP A 350 -6.76 -11.66 -18.82
N ALA A 351 -7.59 -11.10 -17.94
CA ALA A 351 -7.15 -10.46 -16.70
C ALA A 351 -6.50 -11.43 -15.69
N ASN A 352 -6.85 -12.72 -15.71
CA ASN A 352 -6.25 -13.69 -14.79
C ASN A 352 -4.81 -14.04 -15.17
N SER A 353 -4.49 -13.88 -16.46
CA SER A 353 -3.14 -14.11 -16.99
C SER A 353 -2.21 -12.91 -16.79
N LEU A 354 -2.74 -11.70 -16.49
CA LEU A 354 -1.99 -10.48 -16.23
C LEU A 354 -1.36 -10.47 -14.83
#